data_9922a59ad6877b64c0b4b716abd6178b
#
_entry.id   9922a59ad6877b64c0b4b716abd6178b
#
_cell.length_a   1.000
_cell.length_b   1.000
_cell.length_c   1.000
_cell.angle_alpha   90.00
_cell.angle_beta   90.00
_cell.angle_gamma   90.00
#
_symmetry.space_group_name_H-M   'P 1'
#
loop_
_entity.id
_entity.type
_entity.pdbx_description
1 polymer ?
#
loop_
_entity_poly.entity_id
_entity_poly.type
_entity_poly.pdbx_seq_one_letter_code
_entity_poly.pdbx_strand_id
1 'polypeptide(L)'
;MSAGPSLRVLSYNVHRWGDDRDALARVVRSCAPDYALIQEAPTWWGTRRKREAMAASFGLRYVAASARNAILVADGTDLVEPLHWRVWRPFVRRRLRLVATQLPGGAVGGRVILGGVELALVVCHLGLHIRGRQHELDQVLKGCKSFNLPYLLVGDLNEEPGGPVWDRLAAEGLTDLGVDAGPTFHSDNPVKRIDGAHLSPGLTGRVIPLDSIEGVTRADLAAGSDHLPMLVELTLSTD
;
A
#
# COMPACT_ATOMS: atom_id res chain seq x y z
N MET A 1 -8.01 22.59 21.34
CA MET A 1 -7.65 22.87 19.93
C MET A 1 -8.27 21.76 19.09
N SER A 2 -9.10 22.09 18.11
CA SER A 2 -9.63 21.06 17.19
C SER A 2 -8.45 20.49 16.40
N ALA A 3 -8.30 19.18 16.35
CA ALA A 3 -7.33 18.55 15.48
C ALA A 3 -7.62 18.98 14.05
N GLY A 4 -6.59 19.38 13.31
CA GLY A 4 -6.72 19.72 11.89
C GLY A 4 -7.21 18.53 11.06
N PRO A 5 -7.55 18.72 9.79
CA PRO A 5 -7.98 17.63 8.92
C PRO A 5 -6.88 16.56 8.84
N SER A 6 -7.27 15.30 9.02
CA SER A 6 -6.39 14.14 8.91
C SER A 6 -6.97 13.12 7.94
N LEU A 7 -6.11 12.26 7.41
CA LEU A 7 -6.46 11.19 6.47
C LEU A 7 -5.81 9.88 6.92
N ARG A 8 -6.59 8.83 7.05
CA ARG A 8 -6.13 7.49 7.43
C ARG A 8 -5.94 6.62 6.20
N VAL A 9 -4.70 6.25 5.92
CA VAL A 9 -4.32 5.44 4.76
C VAL A 9 -3.75 4.11 5.23
N LEU A 10 -4.41 3.01 4.90
CA LEU A 10 -3.97 1.66 5.21
C LEU A 10 -3.19 1.09 4.02
N SER A 11 -1.96 0.64 4.22
CA SER A 11 -1.22 -0.23 3.29
C SER A 11 -1.27 -1.66 3.80
N TYR A 12 -1.71 -2.61 2.96
CA TYR A 12 -1.81 -4.00 3.39
C TYR A 12 -1.62 -4.98 2.21
N ASN A 13 -0.61 -5.84 2.29
CA ASN A 13 -0.52 -7.02 1.45
C ASN A 13 -1.49 -8.07 2.01
N VAL A 14 -2.51 -8.44 1.23
CA VAL A 14 -3.62 -9.31 1.67
C VAL A 14 -3.48 -10.76 1.20
N HIS A 15 -2.27 -11.18 0.84
CA HIS A 15 -1.94 -12.54 0.42
C HIS A 15 -3.02 -13.16 -0.49
N ARG A 16 -3.39 -12.44 -1.55
CA ARG A 16 -4.42 -12.83 -2.54
C ARG A 16 -5.83 -12.99 -1.97
N TRP A 17 -6.07 -12.52 -0.74
CA TRP A 17 -7.32 -12.74 -0.02
C TRP A 17 -7.61 -14.25 0.16
N GLY A 18 -6.55 -15.01 0.42
CA GLY A 18 -6.56 -16.47 0.49
C GLY A 18 -6.65 -17.05 1.88
N ASP A 19 -6.26 -16.30 2.89
CA ASP A 19 -6.23 -16.71 4.29
C ASP A 19 -7.58 -16.50 4.99
N ASP A 20 -7.63 -16.32 6.30
CA ASP A 20 -8.86 -16.05 7.04
C ASP A 20 -9.41 -14.65 6.69
N ARG A 21 -10.42 -14.63 5.82
CA ARG A 21 -11.06 -13.41 5.31
C ARG A 21 -11.79 -12.63 6.38
N ASP A 22 -12.34 -13.31 7.38
CA ASP A 22 -13.09 -12.67 8.46
C ASP A 22 -12.13 -12.01 9.45
N ALA A 23 -11.00 -12.66 9.77
CA ALA A 23 -9.92 -12.08 10.54
C ALA A 23 -9.34 -10.83 9.84
N LEU A 24 -9.01 -10.95 8.56
CA LEU A 24 -8.52 -9.85 7.74
C LEU A 24 -9.51 -8.67 7.72
N ALA A 25 -10.82 -8.97 7.56
CA ALA A 25 -11.87 -7.96 7.55
C ALA A 25 -12.01 -7.26 8.91
N ARG A 26 -11.86 -7.98 10.03
CA ARG A 26 -11.86 -7.37 11.37
C ARG A 26 -10.70 -6.40 11.52
N VAL A 27 -9.48 -6.80 11.12
CA VAL A 27 -8.29 -5.91 11.16
C VAL A 27 -8.53 -4.63 10.34
N VAL A 28 -8.97 -4.75 9.09
CA VAL A 28 -9.18 -3.59 8.22
C VAL A 28 -10.26 -2.66 8.77
N ARG A 29 -11.39 -3.20 9.25
CA ARG A 29 -12.47 -2.41 9.83
C ARG A 29 -12.04 -1.70 11.12
N SER A 30 -11.27 -2.36 11.99
CA SER A 30 -10.73 -1.74 13.21
C SER A 30 -9.76 -0.60 12.89
N CYS A 31 -8.99 -0.72 11.81
CA CYS A 31 -8.15 0.37 11.32
C CYS A 31 -8.95 1.58 10.84
N ALA A 32 -10.22 1.42 10.48
CA ALA A 32 -11.11 2.47 9.98
C ALA A 32 -10.43 3.41 8.97
N PRO A 33 -9.87 2.91 7.86
CA PRO A 33 -9.15 3.73 6.91
C PRO A 33 -10.11 4.50 6.00
N ASP A 34 -9.74 5.74 5.63
CA ASP A 34 -10.37 6.47 4.54
C ASP A 34 -9.99 5.86 3.18
N TYR A 35 -8.74 5.41 3.07
CA TYR A 35 -8.20 4.72 1.90
C TYR A 35 -7.45 3.46 2.31
N ALA A 36 -7.75 2.33 1.67
CA ALA A 36 -6.96 1.12 1.79
C ALA A 36 -6.24 0.83 0.46
N LEU A 37 -4.93 0.84 0.50
CA LEU A 37 -3.99 0.61 -0.58
C LEU A 37 -3.47 -0.82 -0.49
N ILE A 38 -4.06 -1.70 -1.26
CA ILE A 38 -3.93 -3.15 -1.13
C ILE A 38 -2.90 -3.70 -2.11
N GLN A 39 -1.98 -4.53 -1.63
CA GLN A 39 -1.11 -5.37 -2.43
C GLN A 39 -1.65 -6.80 -2.44
N GLU A 40 -1.30 -7.57 -3.42
CA GLU A 40 -1.82 -8.92 -3.69
C GLU A 40 -3.35 -9.02 -3.72
N ALA A 41 -4.04 -7.97 -4.15
CA ALA A 41 -5.47 -8.04 -4.38
C ALA A 41 -5.84 -9.22 -5.32
N PRO A 42 -7.02 -9.85 -5.16
CA PRO A 42 -7.44 -10.97 -5.97
C PRO A 42 -7.31 -10.73 -7.47
N THR A 43 -6.82 -11.76 -8.18
CA THR A 43 -6.71 -11.82 -9.65
C THR A 43 -7.40 -13.07 -10.18
N TRP A 44 -7.34 -13.34 -11.50
CA TRP A 44 -7.98 -14.45 -12.18
C TRP A 44 -9.47 -14.22 -12.50
N TRP A 45 -10.16 -15.27 -12.91
CA TRP A 45 -11.55 -15.20 -13.35
C TRP A 45 -12.44 -14.46 -12.34
N GLY A 46 -13.22 -13.46 -12.82
CA GLY A 46 -14.09 -12.66 -11.98
C GLY A 46 -13.35 -11.66 -11.07
N THR A 47 -12.14 -11.23 -11.48
CA THR A 47 -11.28 -10.33 -10.72
C THR A 47 -12.00 -9.13 -10.13
N ARG A 48 -12.82 -8.42 -10.92
CA ARG A 48 -13.55 -7.24 -10.46
C ARG A 48 -14.53 -7.60 -9.34
N ARG A 49 -15.35 -8.63 -9.53
CA ARG A 49 -16.33 -9.08 -8.50
C ARG A 49 -15.64 -9.53 -7.22
N LYS A 50 -14.49 -10.20 -7.31
CA LYS A 50 -13.71 -10.60 -6.12
C LYS A 50 -13.15 -9.39 -5.36
N ARG A 51 -12.68 -8.37 -6.07
CA ARG A 51 -12.19 -7.13 -5.46
C ARG A 51 -13.33 -6.31 -4.85
N GLU A 52 -14.49 -6.27 -5.50
CA GLU A 52 -15.70 -5.66 -4.97
C GLU A 52 -16.18 -6.42 -3.71
N ALA A 53 -16.17 -7.75 -3.71
CA ALA A 53 -16.52 -8.56 -2.54
C ALA A 53 -15.53 -8.38 -1.37
N MET A 54 -14.23 -8.33 -1.68
CA MET A 54 -13.19 -8.02 -0.69
C MET A 54 -13.41 -6.63 -0.09
N ALA A 55 -13.60 -5.61 -0.91
CA ALA A 55 -13.85 -4.25 -0.46
C ALA A 55 -15.11 -4.17 0.43
N ALA A 56 -16.20 -4.80 0.00
CA ALA A 56 -17.44 -4.87 0.78
C ALA A 56 -17.25 -5.58 2.13
N SER A 57 -16.43 -6.65 2.18
CA SER A 57 -16.11 -7.33 3.44
C SER A 57 -15.36 -6.42 4.43
N PHE A 58 -14.60 -5.45 3.92
CA PHE A 58 -13.88 -4.44 4.69
C PHE A 58 -14.74 -3.22 5.08
N GLY A 59 -15.97 -3.12 4.55
CA GLY A 59 -16.80 -1.93 4.68
C GLY A 59 -16.33 -0.77 3.80
N LEU A 60 -15.64 -1.09 2.69
CA LEU A 60 -15.05 -0.14 1.75
C LEU A 60 -15.62 -0.35 0.34
N ARG A 61 -15.37 0.60 -0.54
CA ARG A 61 -15.73 0.57 -1.96
C ARG A 61 -14.48 0.39 -2.83
N TYR A 62 -14.51 -0.57 -3.76
CA TYR A 62 -13.45 -0.75 -4.75
C TYR A 62 -13.50 0.35 -5.81
N VAL A 63 -12.36 1.01 -6.08
CA VAL A 63 -12.28 2.14 -7.03
C VAL A 63 -11.33 1.86 -8.19
N ALA A 64 -10.10 1.45 -7.93
CA ALA A 64 -9.08 1.34 -8.96
C ALA A 64 -8.14 0.14 -8.70
N ALA A 65 -7.51 -0.35 -9.76
CA ALA A 65 -6.46 -1.37 -9.62
C ALA A 65 -5.51 -1.42 -10.82
N SER A 66 -4.29 -1.86 -10.57
CA SER A 66 -3.32 -2.25 -11.60
C SER A 66 -2.61 -3.53 -11.17
N ALA A 67 -2.61 -4.53 -12.03
CA ALA A 67 -2.09 -5.85 -11.70
C ALA A 67 -2.71 -6.42 -10.40
N ARG A 68 -1.91 -6.57 -9.34
CA ARG A 68 -2.35 -7.05 -8.02
C ARG A 68 -2.50 -5.95 -6.98
N ASN A 69 -2.34 -4.69 -7.36
CA ASN A 69 -2.56 -3.57 -6.47
C ASN A 69 -3.96 -3.01 -6.66
N ALA A 70 -4.61 -2.62 -5.58
CA ALA A 70 -5.95 -2.03 -5.61
C ALA A 70 -6.07 -0.88 -4.62
N ILE A 71 -6.96 0.06 -4.92
CA ILE A 71 -7.37 1.14 -4.02
C ILE A 71 -8.84 0.94 -3.68
N LEU A 72 -9.10 0.89 -2.37
CA LEU A 72 -10.43 0.86 -1.79
C LEU A 72 -10.62 2.15 -1.00
N VAL A 73 -11.83 2.66 -0.95
CA VAL A 73 -12.16 3.93 -0.28
C VAL A 73 -13.36 3.76 0.66
N ALA A 74 -13.38 4.51 1.73
CA ALA A 74 -14.54 4.61 2.61
C ALA A 74 -15.71 5.33 1.90
N ASP A 75 -16.92 5.10 2.39
CA ASP A 75 -18.09 5.81 1.90
C ASP A 75 -17.97 7.32 2.17
N GLY A 76 -18.37 8.13 1.21
CA GLY A 76 -18.22 9.58 1.28
C GLY A 76 -16.81 10.11 0.96
N THR A 77 -15.87 9.22 0.65
CA THR A 77 -14.51 9.56 0.26
C THR A 77 -14.30 9.32 -1.23
N ASP A 78 -13.63 10.23 -1.92
CA ASP A 78 -13.42 10.15 -3.36
C ASP A 78 -11.94 10.05 -3.73
N LEU A 79 -11.67 9.23 -4.73
CA LEU A 79 -10.40 9.18 -5.45
C LEU A 79 -10.62 9.78 -6.84
N VAL A 80 -9.92 10.87 -7.11
CA VAL A 80 -10.05 11.60 -8.38
C VAL A 80 -8.91 11.16 -9.31
N GLU A 81 -9.21 11.06 -10.59
CA GLU A 81 -8.24 10.75 -11.66
C GLU A 81 -7.35 9.53 -11.32
N PRO A 82 -7.93 8.33 -11.15
CA PRO A 82 -7.13 7.15 -10.90
C PRO A 82 -6.18 6.88 -12.07
N LEU A 83 -4.89 6.85 -11.78
CA LEU A 83 -3.85 6.47 -12.72
C LEU A 83 -3.37 5.04 -12.42
N HIS A 84 -3.29 4.23 -13.45
CA HIS A 84 -2.76 2.88 -13.35
C HIS A 84 -1.74 2.66 -14.44
N TRP A 85 -0.59 2.12 -14.06
CA TRP A 85 0.47 1.80 -15.00
C TRP A 85 1.05 0.41 -14.72
N ARG A 86 1.47 -0.23 -15.80
CA ARG A 86 2.17 -1.50 -15.72
C ARG A 86 3.64 -1.24 -15.41
N VAL A 87 4.17 -2.03 -14.49
CA VAL A 87 5.59 -2.04 -14.18
C VAL A 87 6.22 -3.22 -14.91
N TRP A 88 7.17 -2.92 -15.78
CA TRP A 88 7.85 -3.95 -16.57
C TRP A 88 8.91 -4.65 -15.73
N ARG A 89 8.93 -6.00 -15.78
CA ARG A 89 9.82 -6.87 -15.00
C ARG A 89 10.80 -7.61 -15.93
N PRO A 90 11.96 -7.03 -16.28
CA PRO A 90 12.85 -7.60 -17.30
C PRO A 90 13.57 -8.87 -16.86
N PHE A 91 13.77 -9.06 -15.56
CA PHE A 91 14.64 -10.10 -15.00
C PHE A 91 13.93 -11.40 -14.62
N VAL A 92 12.72 -11.62 -15.09
CA VAL A 92 12.01 -12.88 -14.83
C VAL A 92 12.59 -13.98 -15.71
N ARG A 93 13.09 -15.07 -15.09
CA ARG A 93 13.65 -16.22 -15.81
C ARG A 93 12.66 -16.80 -16.82
N ARG A 94 13.16 -17.17 -18.02
CA ARG A 94 12.33 -17.65 -19.16
C ARG A 94 11.39 -18.80 -18.83
N ARG A 95 11.76 -19.71 -17.88
CA ARG A 95 10.89 -20.81 -17.40
C ARG A 95 9.76 -20.33 -16.48
N LEU A 96 9.95 -19.21 -15.79
CA LEU A 96 8.94 -18.56 -14.96
C LEU A 96 8.12 -17.51 -15.74
N ARG A 97 8.52 -17.19 -16.98
CA ARG A 97 7.82 -16.21 -17.82
C ARG A 97 6.36 -16.59 -18.09
N LEU A 98 6.06 -17.88 -18.29
CA LEU A 98 4.68 -18.33 -18.48
C LEU A 98 3.81 -18.08 -17.23
N VAL A 99 4.37 -18.21 -16.04
CA VAL A 99 3.68 -17.92 -14.76
C VAL A 99 3.79 -16.43 -14.40
N ALA A 100 4.93 -15.82 -14.67
CA ALA A 100 5.22 -14.42 -14.29
C ALA A 100 4.69 -13.38 -15.31
N THR A 101 4.49 -13.77 -16.58
CA THR A 101 3.76 -12.91 -17.54
C THR A 101 2.26 -12.83 -17.20
N GLN A 102 1.75 -13.78 -16.42
CA GLN A 102 0.41 -13.70 -15.84
C GLN A 102 0.33 -12.76 -14.62
N LEU A 103 1.47 -12.31 -14.11
CA LEU A 103 1.60 -11.45 -12.95
C LEU A 103 2.44 -10.21 -13.28
N PRO A 104 1.97 -9.34 -14.19
CA PRO A 104 2.67 -8.10 -14.45
C PRO A 104 2.80 -7.33 -13.15
N GLY A 105 3.97 -6.74 -12.90
CA GLY A 105 4.10 -5.69 -11.92
C GLY A 105 3.15 -4.55 -12.27
N GLY A 106 2.73 -3.78 -11.31
CA GLY A 106 1.89 -2.64 -11.54
C GLY A 106 1.93 -1.70 -10.36
N ALA A 107 1.53 -0.47 -10.61
CA ALA A 107 1.22 0.48 -9.57
C ALA A 107 -0.11 1.15 -9.93
N VAL A 108 -0.81 1.60 -8.93
CA VAL A 108 -2.04 2.37 -9.08
C VAL A 108 -2.00 3.51 -8.07
N GLY A 109 -2.44 4.67 -8.49
CA GLY A 109 -2.55 5.84 -7.64
C GLY A 109 -3.74 6.67 -8.03
N GLY A 110 -4.02 7.70 -7.27
CA GLY A 110 -5.05 8.68 -7.58
C GLY A 110 -4.89 9.92 -6.72
N ARG A 111 -5.55 10.98 -7.14
CA ARG A 111 -5.57 12.26 -6.45
C ARG A 111 -6.61 12.24 -5.34
N VAL A 112 -6.27 12.78 -4.20
CA VAL A 112 -7.16 12.95 -3.05
C VAL A 112 -7.04 14.37 -2.51
N ILE A 113 -8.00 14.80 -1.71
CA ILE A 113 -8.02 16.13 -1.10
C ILE A 113 -8.02 15.99 0.42
N LEU A 114 -7.07 16.64 1.06
CA LEU A 114 -6.97 16.74 2.52
C LEU A 114 -7.05 18.22 2.93
N GLY A 115 -8.13 18.61 3.59
CA GLY A 115 -8.31 20.00 4.04
C GLY A 115 -8.17 21.06 2.93
N GLY A 116 -8.56 20.73 1.69
CA GLY A 116 -8.42 21.61 0.53
C GLY A 116 -7.08 21.50 -0.21
N VAL A 117 -6.12 20.72 0.30
CA VAL A 117 -4.83 20.46 -0.36
C VAL A 117 -4.90 19.18 -1.16
N GLU A 118 -4.51 19.24 -2.43
CA GLU A 118 -4.41 18.06 -3.29
C GLU A 118 -3.11 17.29 -3.04
N LEU A 119 -3.20 15.97 -2.96
CA LEU A 119 -2.06 15.06 -2.91
C LEU A 119 -2.36 13.77 -3.67
N ALA A 120 -1.35 12.98 -3.95
CA ALA A 120 -1.53 11.67 -4.58
C ALA A 120 -1.26 10.52 -3.58
N LEU A 121 -2.11 9.50 -3.63
CA LEU A 121 -1.86 8.23 -2.98
C LEU A 121 -1.44 7.21 -4.02
N VAL A 122 -0.35 6.48 -3.76
CA VAL A 122 0.19 5.50 -4.70
C VAL A 122 0.52 4.20 -3.97
N VAL A 123 0.10 3.07 -4.54
CA VAL A 123 0.44 1.74 -4.06
C VAL A 123 1.24 0.97 -5.11
N CYS A 124 2.29 0.30 -4.64
CA CYS A 124 3.08 -0.61 -5.46
C CYS A 124 3.34 -1.94 -4.73
N HIS A 125 3.76 -2.94 -5.51
CA HIS A 125 4.30 -4.19 -5.00
C HIS A 125 5.46 -4.57 -5.90
N LEU A 126 6.69 -4.46 -5.39
CA LEU A 126 7.92 -4.73 -6.13
C LEU A 126 8.20 -6.23 -6.21
N GLY A 127 8.97 -6.63 -7.20
CA GLY A 127 9.30 -8.03 -7.42
C GLY A 127 10.37 -8.58 -6.47
N LEU A 128 10.43 -9.90 -6.35
CA LEU A 128 11.41 -10.61 -5.51
C LEU A 128 12.85 -10.51 -6.03
N HIS A 129 13.05 -10.15 -7.31
CA HIS A 129 14.38 -10.15 -7.92
C HIS A 129 15.11 -8.84 -7.64
N ILE A 130 16.21 -8.89 -6.89
CA ILE A 130 16.95 -7.71 -6.39
C ILE A 130 17.31 -6.67 -7.47
N ARG A 131 17.81 -7.10 -8.63
CA ARG A 131 18.13 -6.17 -9.74
C ARG A 131 16.87 -5.64 -10.45
N GLY A 132 15.78 -6.39 -10.39
CA GLY A 132 14.49 -5.99 -10.96
C GLY A 132 13.81 -4.90 -10.14
N ARG A 133 13.91 -4.96 -8.83
CA ARG A 133 13.24 -4.02 -7.93
C ARG A 133 13.61 -2.56 -8.18
N GLN A 134 14.89 -2.26 -8.38
CA GLN A 134 15.34 -0.89 -8.68
C GLN A 134 14.69 -0.37 -9.97
N HIS A 135 14.71 -1.18 -11.04
CA HIS A 135 14.10 -0.81 -12.31
C HIS A 135 12.56 -0.68 -12.19
N GLU A 136 11.94 -1.52 -11.38
CA GLU A 136 10.51 -1.41 -11.10
C GLU A 136 10.20 -0.13 -10.30
N LEU A 137 11.02 0.18 -9.29
CA LEU A 137 10.89 1.40 -8.51
C LEU A 137 11.04 2.67 -9.36
N ASP A 138 12.00 2.73 -10.28
CA ASP A 138 12.16 3.87 -11.18
C ASP A 138 10.89 4.14 -12.00
N GLN A 139 10.20 3.08 -12.44
CA GLN A 139 8.94 3.21 -13.16
C GLN A 139 7.81 3.71 -12.22
N VAL A 140 7.78 3.24 -10.98
CA VAL A 140 6.81 3.69 -9.96
C VAL A 140 7.03 5.17 -9.64
N LEU A 141 8.27 5.57 -9.37
CA LEU A 141 8.63 6.96 -9.09
C LEU A 141 8.30 7.91 -10.25
N LYS A 142 8.51 7.45 -11.48
CA LYS A 142 8.08 8.22 -12.66
C LYS A 142 6.57 8.44 -12.67
N GLY A 143 5.80 7.42 -12.29
CA GLY A 143 4.34 7.54 -12.13
C GLY A 143 3.96 8.50 -11.00
N CYS A 144 4.60 8.39 -9.82
CA CYS A 144 4.36 9.32 -8.71
C CYS A 144 4.59 10.77 -9.13
N LYS A 145 5.71 11.05 -9.79
CA LYS A 145 6.07 12.40 -10.27
C LYS A 145 5.10 12.95 -11.33
N SER A 146 4.42 12.08 -12.08
CA SER A 146 3.47 12.51 -13.12
C SER A 146 2.21 13.17 -12.56
N PHE A 147 1.89 12.99 -11.28
CA PHE A 147 0.81 13.72 -10.61
C PHE A 147 1.14 15.20 -10.43
N ASN A 148 2.41 15.57 -10.39
CA ASN A 148 2.88 16.93 -10.07
C ASN A 148 2.29 17.47 -8.75
N LEU A 149 2.15 16.60 -7.77
CA LEU A 149 1.58 16.83 -6.43
C LEU A 149 2.47 16.20 -5.37
N PRO A 150 2.40 16.64 -4.11
CA PRO A 150 2.90 15.86 -2.99
C PRO A 150 2.24 14.47 -3.00
N TYR A 151 2.95 13.44 -2.55
CA TYR A 151 2.41 12.08 -2.60
C TYR A 151 2.86 11.21 -1.42
N LEU A 152 2.01 10.24 -1.10
CA LEU A 152 2.33 9.11 -0.26
C LEU A 152 2.48 7.86 -1.15
N LEU A 153 3.67 7.25 -1.15
CA LEU A 153 3.94 5.96 -1.77
C LEU A 153 3.99 4.88 -0.70
N VAL A 154 3.13 3.88 -0.82
CA VAL A 154 3.10 2.74 0.10
C VAL A 154 3.18 1.43 -0.66
N GLY A 155 3.58 0.37 0.04
CA GLY A 155 3.48 -0.99 -0.49
C GLY A 155 4.55 -1.94 -0.03
N ASP A 156 4.47 -3.16 -0.56
CA ASP A 156 5.44 -4.22 -0.36
C ASP A 156 6.65 -3.98 -1.29
N LEU A 157 7.77 -3.61 -0.69
CA LEU A 157 9.01 -3.34 -1.41
C LEU A 157 9.85 -4.61 -1.61
N ASN A 158 9.49 -5.72 -0.94
CA ASN A 158 10.23 -6.99 -0.96
C ASN A 158 11.73 -6.83 -0.62
N GLU A 159 12.07 -5.80 0.15
CA GLU A 159 13.42 -5.46 0.58
C GLU A 159 13.38 -4.80 1.95
N GLU A 160 14.37 -5.10 2.78
CA GLU A 160 14.51 -4.50 4.11
C GLU A 160 15.20 -3.13 4.03
N PRO A 161 14.99 -2.20 5.00
CA PRO A 161 15.72 -0.93 5.10
C PRO A 161 17.24 -1.13 5.03
N GLY A 162 17.92 -0.18 4.39
CA GLY A 162 19.34 -0.27 4.08
C GLY A 162 19.64 -1.00 2.77
N GLY A 163 18.62 -1.50 2.08
CA GLY A 163 18.76 -2.03 0.74
C GLY A 163 18.63 -0.95 -0.36
N PRO A 164 19.06 -1.25 -1.59
CA PRO A 164 19.11 -0.29 -2.69
C PRO A 164 17.78 0.41 -3.04
N VAL A 165 16.64 -0.24 -2.78
CA VAL A 165 15.32 0.37 -2.98
C VAL A 165 15.09 1.49 -1.96
N TRP A 166 15.41 1.24 -0.70
CA TRP A 166 15.27 2.20 0.39
C TRP A 166 16.21 3.39 0.21
N ASP A 167 17.48 3.12 -0.17
CA ASP A 167 18.46 4.16 -0.49
C ASP A 167 17.99 5.03 -1.65
N ARG A 168 17.36 4.42 -2.65
CA ARG A 168 16.81 5.16 -3.80
C ARG A 168 15.64 6.05 -3.41
N LEU A 169 14.74 5.58 -2.54
CA LEU A 169 13.62 6.37 -2.01
C LEU A 169 14.13 7.56 -1.18
N ALA A 170 15.12 7.34 -0.31
CA ALA A 170 15.76 8.41 0.45
C ALA A 170 16.46 9.44 -0.45
N ALA A 171 17.16 9.00 -1.50
CA ALA A 171 17.79 9.88 -2.47
C ALA A 171 16.79 10.73 -3.28
N GLU A 172 15.53 10.30 -3.39
CA GLU A 172 14.44 11.11 -3.95
C GLU A 172 13.86 12.11 -2.95
N GLY A 173 14.38 12.18 -1.72
CA GLY A 173 13.92 13.08 -0.67
C GLY A 173 12.63 12.61 0.01
N LEU A 174 12.29 11.32 -0.11
CA LEU A 174 11.11 10.78 0.57
C LEU A 174 11.42 10.42 2.02
N THR A 175 10.52 10.80 2.92
CA THR A 175 10.60 10.45 4.34
C THR A 175 9.99 9.05 4.55
N ASP A 176 10.75 8.13 5.13
CA ASP A 176 10.23 6.85 5.61
C ASP A 176 9.45 7.05 6.92
N LEU A 177 8.14 6.91 6.87
CA LEU A 177 7.26 7.05 8.04
C LEU A 177 7.28 5.80 8.94
N GLY A 178 7.81 4.68 8.45
CA GLY A 178 7.79 3.40 9.15
C GLY A 178 9.06 3.10 9.96
N VAL A 179 9.95 4.06 10.20
CA VAL A 179 11.23 3.82 10.92
C VAL A 179 10.99 3.11 12.26
N ASP A 180 9.95 3.53 12.99
CA ASP A 180 9.60 2.97 14.31
C ASP A 180 8.43 1.95 14.25
N ALA A 181 7.96 1.59 13.06
CA ALA A 181 6.80 0.71 12.92
C ALA A 181 7.09 -0.77 13.23
N GLY A 182 8.37 -1.15 13.33
CA GLY A 182 8.79 -2.54 13.52
C GLY A 182 8.66 -3.40 12.26
N PRO A 183 8.93 -4.71 12.40
CA PRO A 183 8.85 -5.66 11.30
C PRO A 183 7.40 -5.92 10.85
N THR A 184 7.22 -6.22 9.55
CA THR A 184 5.89 -6.44 8.93
C THR A 184 5.69 -7.86 8.41
N PHE A 185 6.75 -8.66 8.33
CA PHE A 185 6.73 -10.01 7.74
C PHE A 185 7.57 -11.02 8.57
N HIS A 186 7.17 -12.23 8.80
CA HIS A 186 5.89 -12.90 8.62
C HIS A 186 4.97 -12.55 9.81
N SER A 187 3.67 -12.33 9.55
CA SER A 187 2.72 -11.77 10.52
C SER A 187 2.60 -12.52 11.86
N ASP A 188 2.80 -13.84 11.89
CA ASP A 188 2.78 -14.67 13.10
C ASP A 188 4.05 -14.48 13.97
N ASN A 189 5.21 -14.24 13.35
CA ASN A 189 6.47 -13.93 14.00
C ASN A 189 7.28 -12.92 13.16
N PRO A 190 6.90 -11.65 13.17
CA PRO A 190 7.49 -10.65 12.28
C PRO A 190 8.94 -10.35 12.67
N VAL A 191 9.86 -10.55 11.71
CA VAL A 191 11.31 -10.33 11.87
C VAL A 191 11.90 -9.42 10.81
N LYS A 192 11.13 -9.14 9.73
CA LYS A 192 11.57 -8.30 8.61
C LYS A 192 10.56 -7.17 8.37
N ARG A 193 11.05 -5.98 8.09
CA ARG A 193 10.23 -4.89 7.57
C ARG A 193 10.45 -4.80 6.07
N ILE A 194 9.51 -5.27 5.27
CA ILE A 194 9.56 -5.23 3.81
C ILE A 194 8.46 -4.37 3.20
N ASP A 195 7.54 -3.91 4.02
CA ASP A 195 6.53 -2.94 3.65
C ASP A 195 7.00 -1.54 4.03
N GLY A 196 6.71 -0.56 3.17
CA GLY A 196 7.13 0.82 3.31
C GLY A 196 6.01 1.83 3.18
N ALA A 197 6.16 2.95 3.86
CA ALA A 197 5.32 4.15 3.73
C ALA A 197 6.23 5.37 3.58
N HIS A 198 6.30 5.92 2.38
CA HIS A 198 7.24 6.97 2.00
C HIS A 198 6.50 8.23 1.57
N LEU A 199 6.79 9.31 2.26
CA LEU A 199 6.10 10.59 2.10
C LEU A 199 7.00 11.59 1.39
N SER A 200 6.48 12.24 0.34
CA SER A 200 7.20 13.33 -0.33
C SER A 200 7.17 14.62 0.51
N PRO A 201 8.08 15.57 0.29
CA PRO A 201 8.05 16.87 0.95
C PRO A 201 6.69 17.60 0.81
N GLY A 202 6.36 18.44 1.78
CA GLY A 202 5.13 19.23 1.80
C GLY A 202 3.93 18.59 2.50
N LEU A 203 4.13 17.39 3.05
CA LEU A 203 3.13 16.68 3.84
C LEU A 203 3.74 16.23 5.16
N THR A 204 2.90 16.03 6.17
CA THR A 204 3.26 15.45 7.47
C THR A 204 2.46 14.17 7.70
N GLY A 205 3.07 13.17 8.29
CA GLY A 205 2.40 11.90 8.58
C GLY A 205 3.16 11.04 9.56
N ARG A 206 2.47 10.03 10.08
CA ARG A 206 3.03 9.03 10.99
C ARG A 206 2.37 7.67 10.77
N VAL A 207 3.08 6.61 11.10
CA VAL A 207 2.46 5.28 11.21
C VAL A 207 1.84 5.14 12.59
N ILE A 208 0.60 4.66 12.62
CA ILE A 208 -0.13 4.37 13.86
C ILE A 208 0.26 2.97 14.33
N PRO A 209 0.76 2.79 15.57
CA PRO A 209 1.05 1.47 16.11
C PRO A 209 -0.19 0.58 16.17
N LEU A 210 -0.08 -0.65 15.66
CA LEU A 210 -1.23 -1.58 15.57
C LEU A 210 -1.80 -1.97 16.92
N ASP A 211 -0.97 -2.03 17.95
CA ASP A 211 -1.37 -2.33 19.34
C ASP A 211 -2.14 -1.19 20.02
N SER A 212 -2.09 0.01 19.43
CA SER A 212 -2.90 1.16 19.88
C SER A 212 -4.30 1.20 19.26
N ILE A 213 -4.62 0.29 18.31
CA ILE A 213 -5.88 0.28 17.59
C ILE A 213 -6.84 -0.70 18.28
N GLU A 214 -7.94 -0.17 18.82
CA GLU A 214 -8.97 -1.00 19.44
C GLU A 214 -9.57 -2.01 18.43
N GLY A 215 -9.69 -3.27 18.84
CA GLY A 215 -10.22 -4.35 18.00
C GLY A 215 -9.20 -5.01 17.07
N VAL A 216 -7.96 -4.51 16.96
CA VAL A 216 -6.88 -5.23 16.30
C VAL A 216 -6.25 -6.22 17.27
N THR A 217 -6.29 -7.51 16.93
CA THR A 217 -5.71 -8.57 17.75
C THR A 217 -4.55 -9.27 17.06
N ARG A 218 -3.59 -9.77 17.84
CA ARG A 218 -2.49 -10.58 17.30
C ARG A 218 -2.99 -11.83 16.56
N ALA A 219 -4.06 -12.45 17.04
CA ALA A 219 -4.67 -13.61 16.40
C ALA A 219 -5.23 -13.29 15.03
N ASP A 220 -5.96 -12.16 14.89
CA ASP A 220 -6.50 -11.73 13.61
C ASP A 220 -5.41 -11.28 12.63
N LEU A 221 -4.37 -10.62 13.11
CA LEU A 221 -3.20 -10.25 12.30
C LEU A 221 -2.50 -11.48 11.73
N ALA A 222 -2.25 -12.50 12.56
CA ALA A 222 -1.60 -13.73 12.13
C ALA A 222 -2.47 -14.60 11.19
N ALA A 223 -3.79 -14.59 11.38
CA ALA A 223 -4.71 -15.39 10.59
C ALA A 223 -5.09 -14.72 9.26
N GLY A 224 -5.09 -13.39 9.20
CA GLY A 224 -5.65 -12.64 8.07
C GLY A 224 -4.72 -12.49 6.87
N SER A 225 -3.41 -12.45 7.09
CA SER A 225 -2.39 -12.34 6.03
C SER A 225 -1.02 -12.74 6.57
N ASP A 226 -0.08 -13.07 5.68
CA ASP A 226 1.34 -13.27 6.01
C ASP A 226 2.11 -11.95 6.24
N HIS A 227 1.51 -10.80 5.95
CA HIS A 227 2.03 -9.48 6.27
C HIS A 227 1.24 -8.81 7.40
N LEU A 228 1.88 -7.84 8.08
CA LEU A 228 1.20 -6.89 8.95
C LEU A 228 0.86 -5.61 8.16
N PRO A 229 -0.29 -4.98 8.42
CA PRO A 229 -0.65 -3.72 7.78
C PRO A 229 0.17 -2.54 8.34
N MET A 230 0.29 -1.48 7.54
CA MET A 230 0.77 -0.17 7.98
C MET A 230 -0.38 0.84 7.88
N LEU A 231 -0.83 1.38 9.00
CA LEU A 231 -1.81 2.46 9.04
C LEU A 231 -1.08 3.79 9.15
N VAL A 232 -1.18 4.61 8.12
CA VAL A 232 -0.62 5.96 8.06
C VAL A 232 -1.70 6.99 8.36
N GLU A 233 -1.41 7.90 9.26
CA GLU A 233 -2.19 9.13 9.46
C GLU A 233 -1.44 10.29 8.82
N LEU A 234 -2.05 10.90 7.79
CA LEU A 234 -1.55 12.12 7.16
C LEU A 234 -2.24 13.32 7.76
N THR A 235 -1.49 14.40 7.95
CA THR A 235 -1.98 15.69 8.41
C THR A 235 -1.38 16.81 7.56
N LEU A 236 -2.03 17.97 7.51
CA LEU A 236 -1.43 19.15 6.93
C LEU A 236 -0.42 19.74 7.93
N SER A 237 0.73 20.19 7.43
CA SER A 237 1.64 21.00 8.24
C SER A 237 0.93 22.29 8.64
N THR A 238 0.81 22.53 9.93
CA THR A 238 0.44 23.85 10.46
C THR A 238 1.73 24.64 10.58
N ASP A 239 2.15 25.30 9.49
CA ASP A 239 3.15 26.37 9.58
C ASP A 239 2.53 27.64 10.13
#